data_65665e5632ee6dc03f6529473347a5a7
#
_entry.id   65665e5632ee6dc03f6529473347a5a7
#
_cell.length_a   1.000
_cell.length_b   1.000
_cell.length_c   1.000
_cell.angle_alpha   90.00
_cell.angle_beta   90.00
_cell.angle_gamma   90.00
#
_symmetry.space_group_name_H-M   'P 1'
#
loop_
_entity.id
_entity.type
_entity.pdbx_description
1 polymer ?
#
loop_
_entity_poly.entity_id
_entity_poly.type
_entity_poly.pdbx_seq_one_letter_code
_entity_poly.pdbx_strand_id
1 'polypeptide(L)'
;MNETIPDESGPQNEEQPVGFLDSLPEDLRAEPSLQNFTDASGLAKSYVHAQRMIGADKLAIPGSSATDDEWRAAMQKLGAPVEASGYELDGIEFNEDEMSGFTEAAHAAGLTARQAQAMAGYMQSADQGLISQFEENAEQAAYDGLMDLRQEWGVAFDNKVDNAMRAAIAMGIPSEIDQESGKPYIPMFDEILLSDGRALGDHPFVIKVFDQIAGQLGEDTLEGATKMDVMTPDEARREAATLTAQGTPYWDAQHPEHASFVRRVLELNEFIYPSTGTDG
;
A
#
# COMPACT_ATOMS: atom_id res chain seq x y z
N MET A 1 -10.35 34.03 -115.21
CA MET A 1 -9.12 33.28 -114.98
C MET A 1 -9.12 32.92 -113.47
N ASN A 2 -9.44 31.73 -113.24
CA ASN A 2 -9.59 31.19 -111.86
C ASN A 2 -8.43 30.25 -111.65
N GLU A 3 -7.46 30.62 -110.83
CA GLU A 3 -6.40 29.70 -110.37
C GLU A 3 -6.79 29.06 -109.10
N THR A 4 -6.94 27.76 -109.16
CA THR A 4 -7.19 26.85 -108.06
C THR A 4 -5.92 26.48 -107.37
N ILE A 5 -5.74 26.78 -106.09
CA ILE A 5 -4.62 26.38 -105.27
C ILE A 5 -4.98 24.97 -104.71
N PRO A 6 -4.10 23.96 -104.77
CA PRO A 6 -4.40 22.61 -104.15
C PRO A 6 -4.18 22.68 -102.62
N ASP A 7 -5.13 22.13 -101.93
CA ASP A 7 -5.05 21.87 -100.47
C ASP A 7 -4.18 20.63 -100.21
N GLU A 8 -3.00 20.87 -99.58
CA GLU A 8 -2.11 19.83 -99.05
C GLU A 8 -2.37 19.64 -97.51
N SER A 9 -3.47 19.03 -97.20
CA SER A 9 -3.61 18.47 -95.83
C SER A 9 -3.04 17.04 -95.77
N GLY A 10 -1.78 16.94 -95.41
CA GLY A 10 -1.17 15.69 -95.08
C GLY A 10 -1.76 15.12 -93.74
N PRO A 11 -1.77 13.83 -93.54
CA PRO A 11 -2.34 13.24 -92.32
C PRO A 11 -1.50 13.63 -91.10
N GLN A 12 -2.08 14.39 -90.18
CA GLN A 12 -1.53 14.63 -88.87
C GLN A 12 -1.62 13.27 -88.17
N ASN A 13 -0.46 12.67 -87.92
CA ASN A 13 -0.28 11.50 -87.11
C ASN A 13 -0.50 11.93 -85.62
N GLU A 14 -1.72 11.80 -85.14
CA GLU A 14 -1.99 11.92 -83.69
C GLU A 14 -1.27 10.79 -82.96
N GLU A 15 -0.04 11.07 -82.45
CA GLU A 15 0.63 10.20 -81.52
C GLU A 15 -0.28 10.03 -80.32
N GLN A 16 -0.88 8.86 -80.19
CA GLN A 16 -1.61 8.49 -78.96
C GLN A 16 -0.66 8.61 -77.76
N PRO A 17 -1.10 9.19 -76.64
CA PRO A 17 -0.25 9.32 -75.46
C PRO A 17 0.19 7.94 -74.99
N VAL A 18 1.48 7.63 -75.12
CA VAL A 18 2.08 6.37 -74.63
C VAL A 18 1.85 6.33 -73.14
N GLY A 19 1.26 5.27 -72.65
CA GLY A 19 1.07 5.09 -71.19
C GLY A 19 2.38 5.23 -70.47
N PHE A 20 2.35 5.76 -69.25
CA PHE A 20 3.55 5.96 -68.43
C PHE A 20 4.41 4.70 -68.36
N LEU A 21 3.80 3.54 -68.14
CA LEU A 21 4.50 2.25 -68.07
C LEU A 21 5.14 1.87 -69.41
N ASP A 22 4.49 2.21 -70.53
CA ASP A 22 5.01 1.94 -71.88
C ASP A 22 6.22 2.80 -72.22
N SER A 23 6.44 3.93 -71.56
CA SER A 23 7.60 4.77 -71.68
C SER A 23 8.84 4.24 -70.94
N LEU A 24 8.66 3.22 -70.08
CA LEU A 24 9.76 2.64 -69.27
C LEU A 24 10.48 1.53 -70.05
N PRO A 25 11.78 1.28 -69.74
CA PRO A 25 12.51 0.09 -70.18
C PRO A 25 11.80 -1.20 -69.77
N GLU A 26 12.00 -2.25 -70.54
CA GLU A 26 11.27 -3.53 -70.39
C GLU A 26 11.48 -4.17 -69.02
N ASP A 27 12.68 -4.10 -68.45
CA ASP A 27 13.04 -4.54 -67.11
C ASP A 27 12.25 -3.85 -66.00
N LEU A 28 11.95 -2.58 -66.16
CA LEU A 28 11.19 -1.79 -65.21
C LEU A 28 9.67 -1.95 -65.35
N ARG A 29 9.17 -2.28 -66.54
CA ARG A 29 7.74 -2.53 -66.78
C ARG A 29 7.22 -3.76 -65.98
N ALA A 30 8.09 -4.74 -65.79
CA ALA A 30 7.75 -5.95 -65.06
C ALA A 30 7.75 -5.79 -63.54
N GLU A 31 8.27 -4.67 -63.01
CA GLU A 31 8.35 -4.42 -61.55
C GLU A 31 6.97 -4.20 -60.93
N PRO A 32 6.51 -5.07 -59.99
CA PRO A 32 5.20 -4.93 -59.37
C PRO A 32 4.99 -3.60 -58.62
N SER A 33 6.07 -3.00 -58.11
CA SER A 33 6.04 -1.73 -57.39
C SER A 33 5.73 -0.55 -58.28
N LEU A 34 6.00 -0.64 -59.59
CA LEU A 34 5.77 0.45 -60.59
C LEU A 34 4.41 0.36 -61.25
N GLN A 35 3.75 -0.79 -61.22
CA GLN A 35 2.46 -1.03 -61.89
C GLN A 35 1.31 -0.20 -61.34
N ASN A 36 1.45 0.34 -60.12
CA ASN A 36 0.45 1.18 -59.49
C ASN A 36 0.55 2.67 -59.85
N PHE A 37 1.56 3.07 -60.68
CA PHE A 37 1.75 4.45 -61.06
C PHE A 37 1.24 4.69 -62.46
N THR A 38 0.39 5.70 -62.62
CA THR A 38 -0.18 6.12 -63.89
C THR A 38 0.61 7.23 -64.60
N ASP A 39 1.46 7.92 -63.84
CA ASP A 39 2.28 9.03 -64.31
C ASP A 39 3.60 9.21 -63.55
N ALA A 40 4.54 9.93 -64.13
CA ALA A 40 5.82 10.21 -63.50
C ALA A 40 5.71 11.09 -62.26
N SER A 41 4.66 11.90 -62.09
CA SER A 41 4.43 12.77 -60.93
C SER A 41 4.06 11.92 -59.70
N GLY A 42 3.22 10.89 -59.90
CA GLY A 42 2.87 9.91 -58.85
C GLY A 42 4.10 9.16 -58.37
N LEU A 43 4.94 8.68 -59.27
CA LEU A 43 6.19 8.00 -58.92
C LEU A 43 7.17 8.97 -58.20
N ALA A 44 7.31 10.19 -58.68
CA ALA A 44 8.18 11.18 -58.03
C ALA A 44 7.73 11.51 -56.61
N LYS A 45 6.41 11.68 -56.37
CA LYS A 45 5.84 11.90 -55.05
C LYS A 45 6.11 10.72 -54.13
N SER A 46 5.90 9.49 -54.62
CA SER A 46 6.18 8.27 -53.86
C SER A 46 7.68 8.15 -53.53
N TYR A 47 8.57 8.45 -54.48
CA TYR A 47 10.00 8.46 -54.24
C TYR A 47 10.41 9.48 -53.15
N VAL A 48 9.91 10.73 -53.25
CA VAL A 48 10.19 11.76 -52.25
C VAL A 48 9.67 11.33 -50.85
N HIS A 49 8.47 10.71 -50.82
CA HIS A 49 7.95 10.19 -49.59
C HIS A 49 8.81 9.06 -49.01
N ALA A 50 9.20 8.10 -49.84
CA ALA A 50 10.12 7.01 -49.46
C ALA A 50 11.48 7.58 -49.00
N GLN A 51 12.04 8.59 -49.66
CA GLN A 51 13.29 9.25 -49.25
C GLN A 51 13.16 9.92 -47.87
N ARG A 52 12.03 10.54 -47.57
CA ARG A 52 11.76 11.12 -46.24
C ARG A 52 11.68 10.03 -45.17
N MET A 53 11.06 8.90 -45.50
CA MET A 53 11.02 7.74 -44.60
C MET A 53 12.39 7.05 -44.43
N ILE A 54 13.23 7.08 -45.46
CA ILE A 54 14.59 6.51 -45.41
C ILE A 54 15.53 7.40 -44.58
N GLY A 55 15.31 8.72 -44.55
CA GLY A 55 16.08 9.67 -43.76
C GLY A 55 15.75 9.71 -42.26
N ALA A 56 14.69 9.01 -41.80
CA ALA A 56 14.44 8.84 -40.41
C ALA A 56 15.36 7.73 -39.84
N ASP A 57 15.82 7.89 -38.59
CA ASP A 57 16.61 6.89 -37.90
C ASP A 57 15.86 5.53 -37.90
N LYS A 58 16.45 4.54 -38.54
CA LYS A 58 15.88 3.20 -38.63
C LYS A 58 16.45 2.34 -37.52
N LEU A 59 15.57 1.76 -36.70
CA LEU A 59 15.92 0.70 -35.82
C LEU A 59 15.72 -0.63 -36.56
N ALA A 60 16.81 -1.38 -36.80
CA ALA A 60 16.69 -2.75 -37.23
C ALA A 60 16.17 -3.57 -36.03
N ILE A 61 14.96 -4.11 -36.17
CA ILE A 61 14.39 -4.98 -35.13
C ILE A 61 15.07 -6.34 -35.23
N PRO A 62 15.73 -6.80 -34.13
CA PRO A 62 16.38 -8.11 -34.13
C PRO A 62 15.35 -9.23 -34.34
N GLY A 63 15.70 -10.22 -35.15
CA GLY A 63 14.84 -11.38 -35.40
C GLY A 63 14.82 -12.36 -34.22
N SER A 64 13.99 -13.40 -34.31
CA SER A 64 13.87 -14.43 -33.26
C SER A 64 15.13 -15.24 -33.01
N SER A 65 16.10 -15.21 -33.94
CA SER A 65 17.41 -15.86 -33.84
C SER A 65 18.54 -14.88 -33.48
N ALA A 66 18.22 -13.64 -33.17
CA ALA A 66 19.22 -12.65 -32.82
C ALA A 66 19.85 -12.95 -31.44
N THR A 67 21.12 -12.60 -31.33
CA THR A 67 21.88 -12.75 -30.09
C THR A 67 21.50 -11.71 -29.06
N ASP A 68 21.84 -11.95 -27.78
CA ASP A 68 21.63 -10.98 -26.70
C ASP A 68 22.35 -9.64 -26.97
N ASP A 69 23.50 -9.68 -27.62
CA ASP A 69 24.25 -8.47 -27.98
C ASP A 69 23.53 -7.64 -29.06
N GLU A 70 22.90 -8.29 -30.04
CA GLU A 70 22.09 -7.59 -31.04
C GLU A 70 20.84 -6.98 -30.43
N TRP A 71 20.19 -7.68 -29.50
CA TRP A 71 19.09 -7.13 -28.73
C TRP A 71 19.52 -5.96 -27.86
N ARG A 72 20.65 -6.08 -27.16
CA ARG A 72 21.21 -5.00 -26.32
C ARG A 72 21.52 -3.76 -27.16
N ALA A 73 22.15 -3.93 -28.33
CA ALA A 73 22.43 -2.83 -29.23
C ALA A 73 21.16 -2.12 -29.76
N ALA A 74 20.08 -2.88 -29.98
CA ALA A 74 18.80 -2.33 -30.37
C ALA A 74 18.16 -1.53 -29.23
N MET A 75 18.19 -2.07 -27.99
CA MET A 75 17.63 -1.39 -26.81
C MET A 75 18.41 -0.11 -26.46
N GLN A 76 19.72 -0.09 -26.61
CA GLN A 76 20.54 1.12 -26.44
C GLN A 76 20.12 2.23 -27.42
N LYS A 77 19.79 1.89 -28.66
CA LYS A 77 19.24 2.86 -29.62
C LYS A 77 17.86 3.38 -29.22
N LEU A 78 17.12 2.62 -28.45
CA LEU A 78 15.81 3.01 -27.88
C LEU A 78 15.94 3.77 -26.55
N GLY A 79 17.16 3.95 -26.04
CA GLY A 79 17.42 4.71 -24.81
C GLY A 79 17.69 3.86 -23.60
N ALA A 80 18.08 2.58 -23.76
CA ALA A 80 18.66 1.81 -22.67
C ALA A 80 20.09 2.29 -22.41
N PRO A 81 20.49 2.51 -21.13
CA PRO A 81 21.86 2.87 -20.78
C PRO A 81 22.86 1.79 -21.18
N VAL A 82 24.10 2.19 -21.42
CA VAL A 82 25.20 1.29 -21.76
C VAL A 82 25.63 0.46 -20.54
N GLU A 83 25.51 1.04 -19.36
CA GLU A 83 25.89 0.43 -18.07
C GLU A 83 24.76 0.58 -17.05
N ALA A 84 24.72 -0.29 -16.04
CA ALA A 84 23.72 -0.24 -14.97
C ALA A 84 23.72 1.09 -14.21
N SER A 85 24.90 1.69 -14.03
CA SER A 85 25.07 3.01 -13.41
C SER A 85 24.47 4.17 -14.19
N GLY A 86 24.06 3.95 -15.44
CA GLY A 86 23.47 4.97 -16.29
C GLY A 86 21.96 5.17 -16.11
N TYR A 87 21.31 4.41 -15.20
CA TYR A 87 19.92 4.68 -14.84
C TYR A 87 19.85 5.78 -13.78
N GLU A 88 19.31 6.93 -14.17
CA GLU A 88 18.96 8.02 -13.27
C GLU A 88 17.48 7.84 -12.91
N LEU A 89 17.20 7.54 -11.61
CA LEU A 89 15.84 7.28 -11.11
C LEU A 89 15.42 8.47 -10.23
N ASP A 90 14.84 9.48 -10.88
CA ASP A 90 14.43 10.70 -10.21
C ASP A 90 13.24 10.47 -9.27
N GLY A 91 13.38 10.92 -8.01
CA GLY A 91 12.31 10.83 -7.01
C GLY A 91 12.01 9.42 -6.51
N ILE A 92 12.90 8.46 -6.76
CA ILE A 92 12.81 7.11 -6.22
C ILE A 92 13.67 6.99 -4.97
N GLU A 93 13.05 6.60 -3.88
CA GLU A 93 13.68 6.47 -2.56
C GLU A 93 14.08 5.01 -2.31
N PHE A 94 15.01 4.51 -3.12
CA PHE A 94 15.63 3.22 -2.89
C PHE A 94 16.87 3.39 -1.99
N ASN A 95 17.11 2.44 -1.10
CA ASN A 95 18.40 2.36 -0.43
C ASN A 95 19.50 1.90 -1.42
N GLU A 96 20.77 1.91 -0.99
CA GLU A 96 21.92 1.64 -1.87
C GLU A 96 21.85 0.22 -2.49
N ASP A 97 21.46 -0.78 -1.71
CA ASP A 97 21.35 -2.18 -2.17
C ASP A 97 20.17 -2.36 -3.14
N GLU A 98 19.02 -1.74 -2.85
CA GLU A 98 17.85 -1.76 -3.72
C GLU A 98 18.13 -1.07 -5.05
N MET A 99 18.80 0.10 -5.02
CA MET A 99 19.18 0.85 -6.20
C MET A 99 20.12 0.02 -7.08
N SER A 100 21.17 -0.56 -6.49
CA SER A 100 22.11 -1.41 -7.22
C SER A 100 21.41 -2.63 -7.82
N GLY A 101 20.63 -3.35 -7.03
CA GLY A 101 19.92 -4.55 -7.49
C GLY A 101 18.91 -4.23 -8.61
N PHE A 102 18.16 -3.14 -8.47
CA PHE A 102 17.21 -2.72 -9.49
C PHE A 102 17.88 -2.31 -10.79
N THR A 103 18.92 -1.47 -10.73
CA THR A 103 19.62 -0.98 -11.94
C THR A 103 20.37 -2.11 -12.67
N GLU A 104 20.95 -3.07 -11.95
CA GLU A 104 21.54 -4.26 -12.54
C GLU A 104 20.50 -5.13 -13.26
N ALA A 105 19.35 -5.37 -12.61
CA ALA A 105 18.25 -6.12 -13.21
C ALA A 105 17.65 -5.41 -14.43
N ALA A 106 17.44 -4.09 -14.35
CA ALA A 106 16.95 -3.28 -15.44
C ALA A 106 17.91 -3.29 -16.64
N HIS A 107 19.21 -3.21 -16.38
CA HIS A 107 20.24 -3.28 -17.41
C HIS A 107 20.30 -4.69 -18.05
N ALA A 108 20.26 -5.75 -17.25
CA ALA A 108 20.23 -7.12 -17.75
C ALA A 108 18.99 -7.40 -18.62
N ALA A 109 17.83 -6.81 -18.24
CA ALA A 109 16.58 -6.91 -19.00
C ALA A 109 16.55 -5.98 -20.24
N GLY A 110 17.53 -5.09 -20.41
CA GLY A 110 17.59 -4.14 -21.52
C GLY A 110 16.50 -3.08 -21.47
N LEU A 111 16.05 -2.66 -20.27
CA LEU A 111 15.05 -1.62 -20.13
C LEU A 111 15.61 -0.27 -20.61
N THR A 112 14.76 0.52 -21.27
CA THR A 112 15.09 1.94 -21.51
C THR A 112 15.04 2.71 -20.19
N ALA A 113 15.74 3.84 -20.08
CA ALA A 113 15.70 4.68 -18.88
C ALA A 113 14.27 5.05 -18.47
N ARG A 114 13.41 5.37 -19.45
CA ARG A 114 11.99 5.68 -19.22
C ARG A 114 11.20 4.48 -18.65
N GLN A 115 11.45 3.27 -19.13
CA GLN A 115 10.79 2.06 -18.62
C GLN A 115 11.27 1.75 -17.20
N ALA A 116 12.57 1.85 -16.95
CA ALA A 116 13.14 1.66 -15.62
C ALA A 116 12.56 2.66 -14.61
N GLN A 117 12.49 3.94 -14.95
CA GLN A 117 11.87 4.97 -14.11
C GLN A 117 10.40 4.65 -13.79
N ALA A 118 9.61 4.28 -14.80
CA ALA A 118 8.20 3.92 -14.60
C ALA A 118 8.03 2.68 -13.71
N MET A 119 8.91 1.70 -13.88
CA MET A 119 8.87 0.45 -13.11
C MET A 119 9.30 0.66 -11.66
N ALA A 120 10.36 1.45 -11.43
CA ALA A 120 10.79 1.84 -10.09
C ALA A 120 9.71 2.64 -9.35
N GLY A 121 9.06 3.59 -10.01
CA GLY A 121 7.95 4.35 -9.44
C GLY A 121 6.76 3.48 -9.07
N TYR A 122 6.43 2.49 -9.88
CA TYR A 122 5.39 1.51 -9.56
C TYR A 122 5.76 0.66 -8.33
N MET A 123 7.01 0.16 -8.26
CA MET A 123 7.48 -0.62 -7.11
C MET A 123 7.41 0.20 -5.82
N GLN A 124 7.94 1.42 -5.82
CA GLN A 124 7.87 2.31 -4.66
C GLN A 124 6.41 2.59 -4.23
N SER A 125 5.51 2.83 -5.17
CA SER A 125 4.09 3.05 -4.85
C SER A 125 3.41 1.80 -4.28
N ALA A 126 3.78 0.61 -4.78
CA ALA A 126 3.26 -0.66 -4.28
C ALA A 126 3.77 -0.93 -2.85
N ASP A 127 5.04 -0.68 -2.57
CA ASP A 127 5.63 -0.85 -1.24
C ASP A 127 5.01 0.12 -0.24
N GLN A 128 4.85 1.40 -0.60
CA GLN A 128 4.15 2.39 0.22
C GLN A 128 2.70 1.97 0.51
N GLY A 129 2.00 1.44 -0.49
CA GLY A 129 0.65 0.91 -0.31
C GLY A 129 0.58 -0.27 0.66
N LEU A 130 1.54 -1.18 0.61
CA LEU A 130 1.63 -2.30 1.54
C LEU A 130 1.94 -1.85 2.97
N ILE A 131 2.86 -0.89 3.13
CA ILE A 131 3.20 -0.31 4.44
C ILE A 131 1.97 0.37 5.04
N SER A 132 1.30 1.26 4.28
CA SER A 132 0.10 1.94 4.76
C SER A 132 -1.02 0.97 5.15
N GLN A 133 -1.24 -0.08 4.35
CA GLN A 133 -2.23 -1.10 4.67
C GLN A 133 -1.87 -1.89 5.93
N PHE A 134 -0.57 -2.17 6.14
CA PHE A 134 -0.09 -2.85 7.34
C PHE A 134 -0.31 -1.97 8.59
N GLU A 135 0.01 -0.68 8.52
CA GLU A 135 -0.21 0.30 9.57
C GLU A 135 -1.70 0.45 9.91
N GLU A 136 -2.56 0.63 8.90
CA GLU A 136 -4.02 0.71 9.08
C GLU A 136 -4.59 -0.55 9.76
N ASN A 137 -4.13 -1.74 9.35
CA ASN A 137 -4.56 -2.99 9.96
C ASN A 137 -4.09 -3.11 11.42
N ALA A 138 -2.88 -2.62 11.73
CA ALA A 138 -2.34 -2.62 13.09
C ALA A 138 -3.13 -1.67 14.00
N GLU A 139 -3.43 -0.46 13.53
CA GLU A 139 -4.26 0.51 14.25
C GLU A 139 -5.67 -0.03 14.52
N GLN A 140 -6.30 -0.63 13.50
CA GLN A 140 -7.62 -1.23 13.65
C GLN A 140 -7.60 -2.39 14.65
N ALA A 141 -6.60 -3.27 14.59
CA ALA A 141 -6.46 -4.37 15.52
C ALA A 141 -6.19 -3.91 16.97
N ALA A 142 -5.43 -2.83 17.16
CA ALA A 142 -5.22 -2.19 18.46
C ALA A 142 -6.54 -1.63 18.99
N TYR A 143 -7.26 -0.89 18.18
CA TYR A 143 -8.57 -0.31 18.55
C TYR A 143 -9.58 -1.40 18.94
N ASP A 144 -9.75 -2.42 18.11
CA ASP A 144 -10.68 -3.52 18.35
C ASP A 144 -10.32 -4.27 19.63
N GLY A 145 -9.03 -4.55 19.85
CA GLY A 145 -8.55 -5.20 21.05
C GLY A 145 -8.80 -4.41 22.33
N LEU A 146 -8.63 -3.09 22.30
CA LEU A 146 -8.94 -2.22 23.44
C LEU A 146 -10.45 -2.07 23.65
N MET A 147 -11.27 -2.06 22.61
CA MET A 147 -12.72 -2.04 22.70
C MET A 147 -13.25 -3.33 23.33
N ASP A 148 -12.73 -4.49 22.92
CA ASP A 148 -13.06 -5.79 23.53
C ASP A 148 -12.69 -5.81 25.02
N LEU A 149 -11.51 -5.29 25.36
CA LEU A 149 -11.05 -5.21 26.74
C LEU A 149 -11.92 -4.24 27.58
N ARG A 150 -12.33 -3.11 26.98
CA ARG A 150 -13.25 -2.16 27.60
C ARG A 150 -14.64 -2.79 27.83
N GLN A 151 -15.14 -3.59 26.90
CA GLN A 151 -16.38 -4.32 27.05
C GLN A 151 -16.27 -5.38 28.16
N GLU A 152 -15.14 -6.10 28.25
CA GLU A 152 -14.90 -7.12 29.27
C GLU A 152 -14.81 -6.52 30.67
N TRP A 153 -14.10 -5.39 30.81
CA TRP A 153 -13.85 -4.75 32.12
C TRP A 153 -14.90 -3.71 32.54
N GLY A 154 -15.70 -3.23 31.59
CA GLY A 154 -16.74 -2.25 31.86
C GLY A 154 -16.19 -0.99 32.52
N VAL A 155 -16.82 -0.56 33.60
CA VAL A 155 -16.45 0.65 34.35
C VAL A 155 -15.06 0.56 35.02
N ALA A 156 -14.52 -0.62 35.19
CA ALA A 156 -13.19 -0.81 35.77
C ALA A 156 -12.05 -0.64 34.75
N PHE A 157 -12.35 -0.44 33.46
CA PHE A 157 -11.35 -0.45 32.38
C PHE A 157 -10.21 0.55 32.64
N ASP A 158 -10.54 1.81 32.85
CA ASP A 158 -9.54 2.87 32.99
C ASP A 158 -8.66 2.64 34.23
N ASN A 159 -9.26 2.24 35.36
CA ASN A 159 -8.53 1.93 36.58
C ASN A 159 -7.61 0.69 36.44
N LYS A 160 -8.06 -0.34 35.73
CA LYS A 160 -7.27 -1.54 35.47
C LYS A 160 -6.08 -1.25 34.54
N VAL A 161 -6.27 -0.42 33.52
CA VAL A 161 -5.17 0.06 32.64
C VAL A 161 -4.16 0.86 33.45
N ASP A 162 -4.62 1.80 34.28
CA ASP A 162 -3.74 2.59 35.15
C ASP A 162 -2.97 1.70 36.15
N ASN A 163 -3.60 0.68 36.69
CA ASN A 163 -2.94 -0.28 37.58
C ASN A 163 -1.93 -1.15 36.85
N ALA A 164 -2.25 -1.61 35.66
CA ALA A 164 -1.32 -2.33 34.80
C ALA A 164 -0.05 -1.49 34.53
N MET A 165 -0.23 -0.20 34.20
CA MET A 165 0.88 0.73 34.00
C MET A 165 1.74 0.87 35.28
N ARG A 166 1.11 1.09 36.44
CA ARG A 166 1.81 1.21 37.73
C ARG A 166 2.54 -0.09 38.08
N ALA A 167 1.94 -1.25 37.83
CA ALA A 167 2.61 -2.52 38.07
C ALA A 167 3.86 -2.69 37.19
N ALA A 168 3.79 -2.33 35.93
CA ALA A 168 4.92 -2.36 35.01
C ALA A 168 6.08 -1.47 35.54
N ILE A 169 5.75 -0.25 35.98
CA ILE A 169 6.72 0.68 36.58
C ILE A 169 7.28 0.11 37.88
N ALA A 170 6.44 -0.44 38.76
CA ALA A 170 6.88 -1.04 40.03
C ALA A 170 7.80 -2.25 39.84
N MET A 171 7.69 -2.94 38.72
CA MET A 171 8.62 -4.01 38.31
C MET A 171 9.94 -3.49 37.75
N GLY A 172 10.11 -2.18 37.67
CA GLY A 172 11.35 -1.54 37.21
C GLY A 172 11.43 -1.30 35.72
N ILE A 173 10.30 -1.36 34.99
CA ILE A 173 10.28 -0.96 33.56
C ILE A 173 10.41 0.56 33.53
N PRO A 174 11.38 1.12 32.74
CA PRO A 174 11.59 2.57 32.65
C PRO A 174 10.35 3.26 32.11
N SER A 175 9.97 4.36 32.78
CA SER A 175 8.83 5.18 32.40
C SER A 175 9.24 6.64 32.29
N GLU A 176 8.52 7.41 31.50
CA GLU A 176 8.63 8.84 31.33
C GLU A 176 7.29 9.51 31.70
N ILE A 177 7.30 10.82 31.85
CA ILE A 177 6.08 11.59 32.06
C ILE A 177 5.74 12.29 30.75
N ASP A 178 4.58 12.00 30.24
CA ASP A 178 4.00 12.71 29.10
C ASP A 178 3.75 14.16 29.48
N GLN A 179 4.31 15.10 28.73
CA GLN A 179 4.27 16.53 29.08
C GLN A 179 2.89 17.17 28.87
N GLU A 180 2.04 16.58 28.05
CA GLU A 180 0.71 17.11 27.76
C GLU A 180 -0.31 16.62 28.77
N SER A 181 -0.34 15.32 29.03
CA SER A 181 -1.29 14.70 29.97
C SER A 181 -0.82 14.68 31.42
N GLY A 182 0.50 14.83 31.66
CA GLY A 182 1.11 14.69 33.00
C GLY A 182 1.11 13.26 33.53
N LYS A 183 0.76 12.27 32.73
CA LYS A 183 0.69 10.87 33.10
C LYS A 183 2.00 10.12 32.79
N PRO A 184 2.36 9.10 33.59
CA PRO A 184 3.46 8.23 33.22
C PRO A 184 3.10 7.36 31.99
N TYR A 185 4.07 7.15 31.11
CA TYR A 185 3.99 6.22 30.01
C TYR A 185 5.31 5.45 29.89
N ILE A 186 5.31 4.33 29.20
CA ILE A 186 6.47 3.46 29.01
C ILE A 186 6.85 3.48 27.53
N PRO A 187 7.88 4.27 27.12
CA PRO A 187 8.28 4.39 25.71
C PRO A 187 8.50 3.05 25.02
N MET A 188 9.12 2.10 25.71
CA MET A 188 9.37 0.76 25.19
C MET A 188 8.10 0.03 24.76
N PHE A 189 6.96 0.31 25.36
CA PHE A 189 5.69 -0.31 24.98
C PHE A 189 5.16 0.20 23.64
N ASP A 190 5.50 1.42 23.28
CA ASP A 190 5.14 2.04 22.00
C ASP A 190 6.18 1.73 20.90
N GLU A 191 7.45 1.59 21.28
CA GLU A 191 8.57 1.32 20.36
C GLU A 191 8.64 -0.14 19.90
N ILE A 192 8.25 -1.09 20.75
CA ILE A 192 8.26 -2.52 20.40
C ILE A 192 7.00 -2.85 19.61
N LEU A 193 7.18 -3.10 18.31
CA LEU A 193 6.10 -3.56 17.44
C LEU A 193 6.05 -5.09 17.41
N LEU A 194 4.85 -5.60 17.48
CA LEU A 194 4.55 -7.02 17.30
C LEU A 194 4.52 -7.40 15.82
N SER A 195 4.44 -8.68 15.52
CA SER A 195 4.42 -9.18 14.14
C SER A 195 3.22 -8.73 13.31
N ASP A 196 2.16 -8.25 13.94
CA ASP A 196 0.98 -7.67 13.33
C ASP A 196 1.00 -6.15 13.28
N GLY A 197 2.12 -5.52 13.65
CA GLY A 197 2.34 -4.08 13.61
C GLY A 197 1.84 -3.32 14.84
N ARG A 198 1.09 -3.96 15.75
CA ARG A 198 0.63 -3.29 16.98
C ARG A 198 1.79 -3.03 17.93
N ALA A 199 1.72 -1.90 18.62
CA ALA A 199 2.61 -1.64 19.73
C ALA A 199 2.36 -2.64 20.89
N LEU A 200 3.42 -2.99 21.60
CA LEU A 200 3.34 -3.95 22.71
C LEU A 200 2.33 -3.51 23.79
N GLY A 201 2.29 -2.20 24.05
CA GLY A 201 1.39 -1.58 25.03
C GLY A 201 -0.08 -1.64 24.65
N ASP A 202 -0.40 -1.71 23.35
CA ASP A 202 -1.77 -1.77 22.86
C ASP A 202 -2.34 -3.21 22.81
N HIS A 203 -1.52 -4.19 23.17
CA HIS A 203 -1.95 -5.57 23.11
C HIS A 203 -2.74 -5.98 24.37
N PRO A 204 -4.03 -6.37 24.26
CA PRO A 204 -4.89 -6.67 25.42
C PRO A 204 -4.29 -7.70 26.38
N PHE A 205 -3.57 -8.68 25.85
CA PHE A 205 -2.92 -9.71 26.69
C PHE A 205 -1.84 -9.10 27.59
N VAL A 206 -1.06 -8.14 27.07
CA VAL A 206 0.00 -7.47 27.85
C VAL A 206 -0.63 -6.66 28.98
N ILE A 207 -1.67 -5.89 28.67
CA ILE A 207 -2.43 -5.12 29.67
C ILE A 207 -2.99 -6.04 30.76
N LYS A 208 -3.61 -7.17 30.36
CA LYS A 208 -4.14 -8.17 31.31
C LYS A 208 -3.07 -8.78 32.19
N VAL A 209 -1.90 -9.07 31.64
CA VAL A 209 -0.79 -9.64 32.43
C VAL A 209 -0.34 -8.66 33.50
N PHE A 210 -0.16 -7.38 33.15
CA PHE A 210 0.24 -6.37 34.14
C PHE A 210 -0.88 -6.06 35.14
N ASP A 211 -2.16 -6.07 34.74
CA ASP A 211 -3.29 -5.97 35.67
C ASP A 211 -3.31 -7.14 36.69
N GLN A 212 -3.04 -8.36 36.24
CA GLN A 212 -2.91 -9.52 37.17
C GLN A 212 -1.72 -9.35 38.13
N ILE A 213 -0.59 -8.83 37.64
CA ILE A 213 0.58 -8.53 38.48
C ILE A 213 0.23 -7.45 39.52
N ALA A 214 -0.50 -6.41 39.09
CA ALA A 214 -0.99 -5.37 39.99
C ALA A 214 -1.77 -5.94 41.16
N GLY A 215 -2.68 -6.90 40.89
CA GLY A 215 -3.43 -7.59 41.92
C GLY A 215 -2.59 -8.42 42.88
N GLN A 216 -1.38 -8.86 42.46
CA GLN A 216 -0.46 -9.63 43.32
C GLN A 216 0.48 -8.73 44.15
N LEU A 217 0.79 -7.54 43.67
CA LEU A 217 1.67 -6.60 44.37
C LEU A 217 1.02 -6.01 45.63
N GLY A 218 -0.30 -6.09 45.76
CA GLY A 218 -1.05 -5.63 46.92
C GLY A 218 -1.30 -4.13 46.96
N GLU A 219 -2.27 -3.74 47.79
CA GLU A 219 -2.72 -2.35 47.91
C GLU A 219 -1.64 -1.38 48.43
N ASP A 220 -0.69 -1.90 49.23
CA ASP A 220 0.41 -1.12 49.81
C ASP A 220 1.44 -0.61 48.77
N THR A 221 1.45 -1.21 47.57
CA THR A 221 2.44 -0.88 46.51
C THR A 221 1.81 -0.03 45.41
N LEU A 222 0.50 0.02 45.32
CA LEU A 222 -0.26 0.77 44.29
C LEU A 222 -1.11 1.84 44.96
N GLU A 223 -0.55 3.03 45.17
CA GLU A 223 -1.28 4.15 45.78
C GLU A 223 -2.51 4.56 44.93
N GLY A 224 -3.68 4.67 45.57
CA GLY A 224 -4.85 5.39 45.06
C GLY A 224 -5.97 4.55 44.40
N ALA A 225 -5.90 3.22 44.38
CA ALA A 225 -7.00 2.38 43.88
C ALA A 225 -7.76 1.69 45.04
N THR A 226 -9.09 1.72 45.01
CA THR A 226 -9.91 0.90 45.89
C THR A 226 -10.25 -0.43 45.22
N LYS A 227 -10.53 -1.49 46.02
CA LYS A 227 -10.90 -2.80 45.47
C LYS A 227 -12.13 -2.74 44.55
N MET A 228 -13.01 -1.77 44.75
CA MET A 228 -14.20 -1.58 43.92
C MET A 228 -13.86 -0.94 42.57
N ASP A 229 -12.86 -0.06 42.51
CA ASP A 229 -12.45 0.67 41.32
C ASP A 229 -11.79 -0.24 40.26
N VAL A 230 -11.26 -1.42 40.70
CA VAL A 230 -10.60 -2.38 39.82
C VAL A 230 -11.43 -3.64 39.54
N MET A 231 -12.62 -3.73 40.13
CA MET A 231 -13.51 -4.89 40.00
C MET A 231 -14.24 -4.85 38.64
N THR A 232 -14.25 -5.94 37.92
CA THR A 232 -15.05 -6.07 36.69
C THR A 232 -16.51 -6.46 37.01
N PRO A 233 -17.47 -6.18 36.11
CA PRO A 233 -18.86 -6.60 36.27
C PRO A 233 -19.01 -8.12 36.47
N ASP A 234 -18.17 -8.94 35.87
CA ASP A 234 -18.21 -10.40 36.03
C ASP A 234 -17.63 -10.85 37.36
N GLU A 235 -16.63 -10.19 37.89
CA GLU A 235 -16.13 -10.39 39.24
C GLU A 235 -17.17 -10.00 40.28
N ALA A 236 -17.82 -8.85 40.08
CA ALA A 236 -18.91 -8.40 40.93
C ALA A 236 -20.09 -9.39 40.93
N ARG A 237 -20.49 -9.94 39.77
CA ARG A 237 -21.52 -10.99 39.68
C ARG A 237 -21.11 -12.26 40.42
N ARG A 238 -19.84 -12.69 40.30
CA ARG A 238 -19.33 -13.87 41.02
C ARG A 238 -19.29 -13.65 42.52
N GLU A 239 -18.87 -12.48 43.01
CA GLU A 239 -18.88 -12.14 44.43
C GLU A 239 -20.31 -12.07 44.95
N ALA A 240 -21.24 -11.40 44.25
CA ALA A 240 -22.65 -11.34 44.60
C ALA A 240 -23.27 -12.74 44.69
N ALA A 241 -23.00 -13.62 43.72
CA ALA A 241 -23.47 -15.01 43.75
C ALA A 241 -22.92 -15.81 44.94
N THR A 242 -21.65 -15.58 45.30
CA THR A 242 -21.02 -16.21 46.46
C THR A 242 -21.70 -15.74 47.79
N LEU A 243 -21.93 -14.42 47.91
CA LEU A 243 -22.54 -13.84 49.09
C LEU A 243 -24.03 -14.24 49.27
N THR A 244 -24.73 -14.48 48.17
CA THR A 244 -26.14 -14.90 48.14
C THR A 244 -26.33 -16.42 48.06
N ALA A 245 -25.25 -17.23 48.14
CA ALA A 245 -25.34 -18.66 48.13
C ALA A 245 -26.16 -19.18 49.32
N GLN A 246 -26.78 -20.38 49.17
CA GLN A 246 -27.59 -20.95 50.22
C GLN A 246 -26.73 -21.25 51.46
N GLY A 247 -27.22 -20.82 52.66
CA GLY A 247 -26.51 -21.01 53.92
C GLY A 247 -25.55 -19.89 54.31
N THR A 248 -25.47 -18.83 53.52
CA THR A 248 -24.71 -17.62 53.88
C THR A 248 -25.50 -16.71 54.83
N PRO A 249 -24.84 -15.82 55.57
CA PRO A 249 -25.48 -14.80 56.43
C PRO A 249 -26.49 -13.90 55.68
N TYR A 250 -26.46 -13.84 54.36
CA TYR A 250 -27.41 -13.07 53.57
C TYR A 250 -28.88 -13.47 53.80
N TRP A 251 -29.13 -14.76 54.03
CA TRP A 251 -30.49 -15.29 54.19
C TRP A 251 -30.93 -15.43 55.65
N ASP A 252 -30.05 -15.21 56.61
CA ASP A 252 -30.35 -15.32 58.04
C ASP A 252 -30.34 -13.91 58.69
N ALA A 253 -31.52 -13.30 58.83
CA ALA A 253 -31.69 -11.98 59.45
C ALA A 253 -31.23 -11.91 60.91
N GLN A 254 -31.03 -13.05 61.59
CA GLN A 254 -30.53 -13.12 62.99
C GLN A 254 -28.99 -13.21 63.02
N HIS A 255 -28.33 -13.47 61.87
CA HIS A 255 -26.87 -13.60 61.84
C HIS A 255 -26.19 -12.27 62.09
N PRO A 256 -25.15 -12.17 62.93
CA PRO A 256 -24.46 -10.92 63.22
C PRO A 256 -23.93 -10.16 61.97
N GLU A 257 -23.57 -10.91 60.92
CA GLU A 257 -23.01 -10.36 59.68
C GLU A 257 -24.08 -10.11 58.57
N HIS A 258 -25.36 -10.42 58.84
CA HIS A 258 -26.44 -10.25 57.87
C HIS A 258 -26.42 -8.87 57.20
N ALA A 259 -26.39 -7.82 58.02
CA ALA A 259 -26.42 -6.43 57.51
C ALA A 259 -25.23 -6.07 56.61
N SER A 260 -24.04 -6.65 56.87
CA SER A 260 -22.86 -6.42 56.07
C SER A 260 -22.95 -7.14 54.72
N PHE A 261 -23.46 -8.40 54.73
CA PHE A 261 -23.69 -9.16 53.49
C PHE A 261 -24.73 -8.49 52.59
N VAL A 262 -25.86 -8.06 53.17
CA VAL A 262 -26.91 -7.35 52.40
C VAL A 262 -26.37 -6.05 51.79
N ARG A 263 -25.64 -5.26 52.58
CA ARG A 263 -25.04 -4.01 52.08
C ARG A 263 -24.09 -4.29 50.92
N ARG A 264 -23.22 -5.27 51.09
CA ARG A 264 -22.23 -5.60 50.03
C ARG A 264 -22.90 -6.10 48.75
N VAL A 265 -23.96 -6.91 48.86
CA VAL A 265 -24.72 -7.35 47.68
C VAL A 265 -25.42 -6.17 46.99
N LEU A 266 -25.92 -5.20 47.74
CA LEU A 266 -26.52 -3.99 47.17
C LEU A 266 -25.48 -3.13 46.41
N GLU A 267 -24.31 -2.92 47.01
CA GLU A 267 -23.18 -2.21 46.37
C GLU A 267 -22.76 -2.91 45.05
N LEU A 268 -22.62 -4.26 45.08
CA LEU A 268 -22.26 -5.03 43.89
C LEU A 268 -23.36 -4.97 42.82
N ASN A 269 -24.63 -5.02 43.18
CA ASN A 269 -25.74 -4.89 42.24
C ASN A 269 -25.84 -3.50 41.62
N GLU A 270 -25.59 -2.42 42.38
CA GLU A 270 -25.53 -1.06 41.88
C GLU A 270 -24.37 -0.88 40.89
N PHE A 271 -23.25 -1.55 41.16
CA PHE A 271 -22.09 -1.57 40.26
C PHE A 271 -22.35 -2.39 38.97
N ILE A 272 -23.03 -3.57 39.09
CA ILE A 272 -23.36 -4.45 37.95
C ILE A 272 -24.43 -3.80 37.04
N TYR A 273 -25.40 -3.13 37.67
CA TYR A 273 -26.55 -2.50 37.01
C TYR A 273 -26.64 -1.02 37.38
N PRO A 274 -25.69 -0.19 36.90
CA PRO A 274 -25.76 1.23 37.21
C PRO A 274 -27.09 1.76 36.73
N SER A 275 -27.83 2.40 37.62
CA SER A 275 -29.07 3.08 37.27
C SER A 275 -28.73 4.11 36.23
N THR A 276 -29.13 3.88 34.96
CA THR A 276 -29.10 4.88 33.91
C THR A 276 -30.01 6.01 34.40
N GLY A 277 -29.39 7.09 34.95
CA GLY A 277 -30.11 8.28 35.29
C GLY A 277 -30.83 8.79 34.05
N THR A 278 -32.13 8.59 34.01
CA THR A 278 -33.04 9.31 33.16
C THR A 278 -33.05 10.77 33.69
N ASP A 279 -32.08 11.55 33.20
CA ASP A 279 -32.23 13.00 33.24
C ASP A 279 -33.39 13.38 32.31
N GLY A 280 -34.50 13.77 32.91
CA GLY A 280 -35.66 14.35 32.27
C GLY A 280 -35.42 15.81 31.91
#